data_23be9d56339f314a675d5007d318e3eb
#
_entry.id   23be9d56339f314a675d5007d318e3eb
#
_cell.length_a   1.000
_cell.length_b   1.000
_cell.length_c   1.000
_cell.angle_alpha   90.00
_cell.angle_beta   90.00
_cell.angle_gamma   90.00
#
_symmetry.space_group_name_H-M   'P 1'
#
loop_
_entity.id
_entity.type
_entity.pdbx_description
1 polymer ?
#
loop_
_entity_poly.entity_id
_entity_poly.type
_entity_poly.pdbx_seq_one_letter_code
_entity_poly.pdbx_strand_id
1 'polypeptide(L)'
;MLLLTNGSLRLLFVAQALYWSCSLIGITLTSIVGVSLAPTAALATLPLGILMLGNLASVHPLSMIMQNYGRRTGLFLGAVCGVAGGLLLSVGIYIGAFWLVAAAPFLIGTYQASAMYYRYAALETVDAAHKGRAAALVVGGGVLAALIAPEIAASSRDMLPVPFAGAYVALAALAAVGALLMLMLPDGGIPVKPHTSRGIMRDLLRRPAIRGAIAVSASGHGIMVLVMTATPLAMKYCGFDVDVSANV
;
A
#
# COMPACT_ATOMS: atom_id res chain seq x y z
N MET A 1 -6.24 -20.75 15.63
CA MET A 1 -6.08 -22.11 15.06
C MET A 1 -5.78 -22.07 13.55
N LEU A 2 -6.57 -21.38 12.71
CA LEU A 2 -6.34 -21.27 11.24
C LEU A 2 -4.94 -20.74 10.85
N LEU A 3 -4.40 -19.74 11.55
CA LEU A 3 -3.04 -19.22 11.28
C LEU A 3 -1.95 -20.24 11.62
N LEU A 4 -2.18 -21.14 12.58
CA LEU A 4 -1.18 -22.12 12.98
C LEU A 4 -1.11 -23.32 12.02
N THR A 5 -2.21 -23.63 11.36
CA THR A 5 -2.32 -24.80 10.47
C THR A 5 -2.03 -24.50 9.00
N ASN A 6 -2.20 -23.24 8.56
CA ASN A 6 -2.06 -22.86 7.14
C ASN A 6 -0.88 -21.91 6.91
N GLY A 7 0.21 -22.45 6.34
CA GLY A 7 1.43 -21.70 6.04
C GLY A 7 1.21 -20.50 5.11
N SER A 8 0.40 -20.66 4.06
CA SER A 8 0.07 -19.58 3.12
C SER A 8 -0.68 -18.44 3.79
N LEU A 9 -1.59 -18.75 4.71
CA LEU A 9 -2.34 -17.75 5.45
C LEU A 9 -1.43 -16.94 6.39
N ARG A 10 -0.44 -17.60 7.02
CA ARG A 10 0.59 -16.90 7.83
C ARG A 10 1.43 -15.94 6.98
N LEU A 11 1.90 -16.40 5.82
CA LEU A 11 2.68 -15.54 4.90
C LEU A 11 1.88 -14.32 4.48
N LEU A 12 0.61 -14.49 4.10
CA LEU A 12 -0.27 -13.39 3.70
C LEU A 12 -0.60 -12.44 4.86
N PHE A 13 -0.75 -12.95 6.08
CA PHE A 13 -0.97 -12.13 7.28
C PHE A 13 0.25 -11.23 7.57
N VAL A 14 1.46 -11.81 7.55
CA VAL A 14 2.71 -11.04 7.76
C VAL A 14 2.92 -10.05 6.63
N ALA A 15 2.72 -10.46 5.37
CA ALA A 15 2.82 -9.58 4.22
C ALA A 15 1.84 -8.40 4.28
N GLN A 16 0.63 -8.63 4.79
CA GLN A 16 -0.36 -7.58 5.02
C GLN A 16 0.10 -6.58 6.10
N ALA A 17 0.70 -7.06 7.19
CA ALA A 17 1.27 -6.19 8.21
C ALA A 17 2.42 -5.34 7.66
N LEU A 18 3.35 -5.94 6.92
CA LEU A 18 4.46 -5.22 6.26
C LEU A 18 3.94 -4.18 5.26
N TYR A 19 2.96 -4.55 4.44
CA TYR A 19 2.33 -3.64 3.49
C TYR A 19 1.68 -2.43 4.18
N TRP A 20 0.89 -2.65 5.24
CA TRP A 20 0.27 -1.55 5.98
C TRP A 20 1.32 -0.66 6.64
N SER A 21 2.41 -1.22 7.16
CA SER A 21 3.53 -0.43 7.68
C SER A 21 4.13 0.47 6.58
N CYS A 22 4.39 -0.08 5.38
CA CYS A 22 4.84 0.70 4.23
C CYS A 22 3.82 1.78 3.83
N SER A 23 2.52 1.47 3.87
CA SER A 23 1.44 2.39 3.49
C SER A 23 1.34 3.56 4.46
N LEU A 24 1.39 3.30 5.77
CA LEU A 24 1.37 4.33 6.81
C LEU A 24 2.58 5.26 6.67
N ILE A 25 3.79 4.71 6.59
CA ILE A 25 5.01 5.50 6.36
C ILE A 25 4.89 6.32 5.07
N GLY A 26 4.48 5.67 3.96
CA GLY A 26 4.35 6.30 2.65
C GLY A 26 3.35 7.45 2.63
N ILE A 27 2.15 7.29 3.18
CA ILE A 27 1.11 8.32 3.17
C ILE A 27 1.47 9.46 4.10
N THR A 28 1.88 9.16 5.34
CA THR A 28 2.15 10.18 6.36
C THR A 28 3.37 11.03 5.99
N LEU A 29 4.51 10.39 5.68
CA LEU A 29 5.74 11.13 5.42
C LEU A 29 5.76 11.79 4.03
N THR A 30 5.10 11.21 3.02
CA THR A 30 5.08 11.82 1.68
C THR A 30 4.39 13.18 1.68
N SER A 31 3.36 13.38 2.52
CA SER A 31 2.74 14.70 2.67
C SER A 31 3.67 15.72 3.31
N ILE A 32 4.46 15.33 4.32
CA ILE A 32 5.43 16.20 5.01
C ILE A 32 6.59 16.56 4.08
N VAL A 33 7.18 15.56 3.42
CA VAL A 33 8.27 15.74 2.47
C VAL A 33 7.84 16.56 1.26
N GLY A 34 6.60 16.36 0.78
CA GLY A 34 6.02 17.17 -0.28
C GLY A 34 6.01 18.66 0.07
N VAL A 35 5.58 19.01 1.29
CA VAL A 35 5.60 20.41 1.77
C VAL A 35 7.01 20.97 1.89
N SER A 36 7.99 20.17 2.30
CA SER A 36 9.37 20.65 2.54
C SER A 36 10.18 20.88 1.27
N LEU A 37 9.90 20.12 0.20
CA LEU A 37 10.68 20.15 -1.06
C LEU A 37 9.94 20.81 -2.22
N ALA A 38 8.63 21.07 -2.10
CA ALA A 38 7.86 21.64 -3.22
C ALA A 38 8.33 23.05 -3.57
N PRO A 39 8.54 23.35 -4.87
CA PRO A 39 8.87 24.70 -5.32
C PRO A 39 7.77 25.72 -5.04
N THR A 40 6.52 25.29 -4.98
CA THR A 40 5.34 26.11 -4.67
C THR A 40 4.38 25.33 -3.78
N ALA A 41 3.61 26.02 -2.94
CA ALA A 41 2.63 25.40 -2.04
C ALA A 41 1.58 24.56 -2.80
N ALA A 42 1.24 24.94 -4.03
CA ALA A 42 0.29 24.21 -4.88
C ALA A 42 0.79 22.79 -5.26
N LEU A 43 2.09 22.57 -5.31
CA LEU A 43 2.72 21.29 -5.66
C LEU A 43 2.99 20.41 -4.45
N ALA A 44 2.78 20.89 -3.23
CA ALA A 44 3.10 20.16 -1.99
C ALA A 44 2.38 18.81 -1.88
N THR A 45 1.16 18.70 -2.39
CA THR A 45 0.35 17.46 -2.35
C THR A 45 0.52 16.59 -3.60
N LEU A 46 1.30 17.04 -4.60
CA LEU A 46 1.50 16.31 -5.86
C LEU A 46 2.07 14.89 -5.65
N PRO A 47 3.08 14.67 -4.79
CA PRO A 47 3.61 13.33 -4.55
C PRO A 47 2.54 12.35 -4.06
N LEU A 48 1.66 12.80 -3.16
CA LEU A 48 0.54 12.00 -2.67
C LEU A 48 -0.49 11.73 -3.76
N GLY A 49 -0.81 12.73 -4.59
CA GLY A 49 -1.70 12.56 -5.75
C GLY A 49 -1.15 11.51 -6.73
N ILE A 50 0.15 11.52 -6.99
CA ILE A 50 0.81 10.54 -7.88
C ILE A 50 0.80 9.14 -7.24
N LEU A 51 0.94 9.02 -5.92
CA LEU A 51 0.76 7.74 -5.21
C LEU A 51 -0.64 7.17 -5.45
N MET A 52 -1.68 7.98 -5.30
CA MET A 52 -3.06 7.56 -5.55
C MET A 52 -3.31 7.21 -7.02
N LEU A 53 -2.72 7.96 -7.95
CA LEU A 53 -2.76 7.63 -9.38
C LEU A 53 -2.06 6.30 -9.67
N GLY A 54 -0.92 6.03 -9.05
CA GLY A 54 -0.21 4.76 -9.15
C GLY A 54 -1.07 3.59 -8.70
N ASN A 55 -1.75 3.74 -7.55
CA ASN A 55 -2.69 2.75 -7.07
C ASN A 55 -3.82 2.51 -8.09
N LEU A 56 -4.52 3.54 -8.51
CA LEU A 56 -5.65 3.44 -9.44
C LEU A 56 -5.23 2.84 -10.79
N ALA A 57 -4.15 3.31 -11.37
CA ALA A 57 -3.67 2.88 -12.68
C ALA A 57 -3.19 1.42 -12.67
N SER A 58 -2.66 0.94 -11.54
CA SER A 58 -2.04 -0.38 -11.44
C SER A 58 -3.02 -1.50 -11.08
N VAL A 59 -4.22 -1.21 -10.56
CA VAL A 59 -5.21 -2.24 -10.18
C VAL A 59 -5.54 -3.16 -11.35
N HIS A 60 -5.85 -2.60 -12.52
CA HIS A 60 -6.25 -3.38 -13.68
C HIS A 60 -5.08 -4.20 -14.27
N PRO A 61 -3.90 -3.61 -14.62
CA PRO A 61 -2.80 -4.39 -15.16
C PRO A 61 -2.28 -5.46 -14.19
N LEU A 62 -2.23 -5.19 -12.89
CA LEU A 62 -1.84 -6.20 -11.91
C LEU A 62 -2.84 -7.35 -11.85
N SER A 63 -4.14 -7.06 -11.92
CA SER A 63 -5.17 -8.10 -12.02
C SER A 63 -4.97 -8.99 -13.26
N MET A 64 -4.66 -8.41 -14.41
CA MET A 64 -4.36 -9.15 -15.63
C MET A 64 -3.10 -10.02 -15.49
N ILE A 65 -2.04 -9.48 -14.87
CA ILE A 65 -0.81 -10.24 -14.61
C ILE A 65 -1.13 -11.42 -13.68
N MET A 66 -1.89 -11.21 -12.61
CA MET A 66 -2.30 -12.26 -11.69
C MET A 66 -3.16 -13.34 -12.37
N GLN A 67 -4.01 -12.97 -13.32
CA GLN A 67 -4.82 -13.92 -14.10
C GLN A 67 -3.99 -14.73 -15.09
N ASN A 68 -2.98 -14.14 -15.74
CA ASN A 68 -2.20 -14.78 -16.78
C ASN A 68 -1.00 -15.57 -16.23
N TYR A 69 -0.34 -15.05 -15.20
CA TYR A 69 0.92 -15.57 -14.67
C TYR A 69 0.82 -16.06 -13.23
N GLY A 70 -0.39 -16.07 -12.66
CA GLY A 70 -0.63 -16.48 -11.29
C GLY A 70 -0.53 -15.35 -10.27
N ARG A 71 -1.21 -15.54 -9.12
CA ARG A 71 -1.27 -14.52 -8.05
C ARG A 71 0.10 -14.19 -7.46
N ARG A 72 0.94 -15.20 -7.26
CA ARG A 72 2.30 -15.06 -6.74
C ARG A 72 3.10 -14.03 -7.54
N THR A 73 3.06 -14.13 -8.88
CA THR A 73 3.81 -13.23 -9.78
C THR A 73 3.34 -11.79 -9.64
N GLY A 74 2.03 -11.54 -9.65
CA GLY A 74 1.51 -10.18 -9.53
C GLY A 74 1.76 -9.57 -8.14
N LEU A 75 1.66 -10.36 -7.08
CA LEU A 75 1.96 -9.93 -5.71
C LEU A 75 3.45 -9.62 -5.53
N PHE A 76 4.32 -10.46 -6.07
CA PHE A 76 5.77 -10.24 -6.08
C PHE A 76 6.16 -8.97 -6.83
N LEU A 77 5.65 -8.80 -8.07
CA LEU A 77 5.93 -7.59 -8.87
C LEU A 77 5.49 -6.31 -8.15
N GLY A 78 4.31 -6.34 -7.52
CA GLY A 78 3.86 -5.21 -6.71
C GLY A 78 4.82 -4.87 -5.58
N ALA A 79 5.31 -5.87 -4.84
CA ALA A 79 6.28 -5.67 -3.78
C ALA A 79 7.63 -5.15 -4.29
N VAL A 80 8.10 -5.63 -5.44
CA VAL A 80 9.32 -5.10 -6.12
C VAL A 80 9.12 -3.63 -6.50
N CYS A 81 7.95 -3.24 -7.00
CA CYS A 81 7.62 -1.83 -7.21
C CYS A 81 7.71 -1.02 -5.91
N GLY A 82 7.24 -1.59 -4.78
CA GLY A 82 7.37 -0.96 -3.46
C GLY A 82 8.83 -0.72 -3.05
N VAL A 83 9.71 -1.71 -3.29
CA VAL A 83 11.16 -1.56 -3.06
C VAL A 83 11.73 -0.44 -3.93
N ALA A 84 11.48 -0.49 -5.23
CA ALA A 84 11.99 0.52 -6.16
C ALA A 84 11.47 1.92 -5.82
N GLY A 85 10.17 2.05 -5.49
CA GLY A 85 9.55 3.31 -5.09
C GLY A 85 10.16 3.89 -3.82
N GLY A 86 10.39 3.07 -2.79
CA GLY A 86 11.03 3.47 -1.54
C GLY A 86 12.47 3.95 -1.75
N LEU A 87 13.26 3.20 -2.51
CA LEU A 87 14.65 3.57 -2.81
C LEU A 87 14.73 4.85 -3.65
N LEU A 88 13.93 4.97 -4.71
CA LEU A 88 13.90 6.18 -5.55
C LEU A 88 13.46 7.41 -4.76
N LEU A 89 12.49 7.24 -3.85
CA LEU A 89 12.04 8.33 -3.00
C LEU A 89 13.13 8.75 -2.01
N SER A 90 13.82 7.79 -1.37
CA SER A 90 14.96 8.06 -0.50
C SER A 90 16.07 8.82 -1.24
N VAL A 91 16.45 8.37 -2.45
CA VAL A 91 17.43 9.06 -3.30
C VAL A 91 16.94 10.47 -3.65
N GLY A 92 15.67 10.62 -4.06
CA GLY A 92 15.10 11.92 -4.40
C GLY A 92 15.17 12.93 -3.26
N ILE A 93 14.90 12.47 -2.02
CA ILE A 93 15.02 13.29 -0.80
C ILE A 93 16.47 13.63 -0.54
N TYR A 94 17.39 12.65 -0.65
CA TYR A 94 18.80 12.82 -0.39
C TYR A 94 19.45 13.89 -1.31
N ILE A 95 19.10 13.91 -2.59
CA ILE A 95 19.61 14.89 -3.56
C ILE A 95 18.75 16.15 -3.68
N GLY A 96 17.63 16.25 -2.96
CA GLY A 96 16.71 17.39 -3.00
C GLY A 96 15.94 17.54 -4.32
N ALA A 97 15.78 16.45 -5.09
CA ALA A 97 15.13 16.46 -6.40
C ALA A 97 13.61 16.29 -6.27
N PHE A 98 12.87 17.41 -6.20
CA PHE A 98 11.41 17.40 -6.05
C PHE A 98 10.69 16.51 -7.08
N TRP A 99 11.06 16.56 -8.35
CA TRP A 99 10.39 15.78 -9.40
C TRP A 99 10.56 14.26 -9.23
N LEU A 100 11.70 13.84 -8.70
CA LEU A 100 11.91 12.43 -8.37
C LEU A 100 11.06 12.03 -7.16
N VAL A 101 11.00 12.90 -6.13
CA VAL A 101 10.11 12.73 -4.96
C VAL A 101 8.64 12.71 -5.37
N ALA A 102 8.25 13.47 -6.38
CA ALA A 102 6.89 13.47 -6.90
C ALA A 102 6.57 12.20 -7.70
N ALA A 103 7.49 11.69 -8.50
CA ALA A 103 7.25 10.54 -9.39
C ALA A 103 7.36 9.17 -8.68
N ALA A 104 8.33 9.01 -7.76
CA ALA A 104 8.61 7.74 -7.08
C ALA A 104 7.39 7.14 -6.34
N PRO A 105 6.51 7.92 -5.71
CA PRO A 105 5.30 7.42 -5.05
C PRO A 105 4.35 6.65 -5.96
N PHE A 106 4.40 6.83 -7.29
CA PHE A 106 3.64 6.01 -8.23
C PHE A 106 3.91 4.51 -8.04
N LEU A 107 5.16 4.13 -7.84
CA LEU A 107 5.56 2.75 -7.61
C LEU A 107 5.08 2.24 -6.24
N ILE A 108 5.07 3.08 -5.21
CA ILE A 108 4.49 2.73 -3.91
C ILE A 108 2.98 2.51 -4.06
N GLY A 109 2.28 3.35 -4.84
CA GLY A 109 0.87 3.16 -5.19
C GLY A 109 0.62 1.83 -5.92
N THR A 110 1.52 1.43 -6.82
CA THR A 110 1.47 0.12 -7.49
C THR A 110 1.58 -1.02 -6.49
N TYR A 111 2.46 -0.93 -5.51
CA TYR A 111 2.55 -1.90 -4.41
C TYR A 111 1.25 -1.95 -3.61
N GLN A 112 0.66 -0.80 -3.29
CA GLN A 112 -0.63 -0.75 -2.60
C GLN A 112 -1.73 -1.46 -3.39
N ALA A 113 -1.82 -1.22 -4.71
CA ALA A 113 -2.77 -1.90 -5.58
C ALA A 113 -2.60 -3.43 -5.55
N SER A 114 -1.36 -3.92 -5.55
CA SER A 114 -1.05 -5.35 -5.44
C SER A 114 -1.48 -5.93 -4.09
N ALA A 115 -1.16 -5.26 -2.99
CA ALA A 115 -1.44 -5.73 -1.64
C ALA A 115 -2.94 -5.82 -1.31
N MET A 116 -3.80 -5.07 -2.00
CA MET A 116 -5.25 -5.21 -1.90
C MET A 116 -5.73 -6.62 -2.27
N TYR A 117 -4.94 -7.37 -3.04
CA TYR A 117 -5.26 -8.75 -3.42
C TYR A 117 -4.86 -9.80 -2.38
N TYR A 118 -4.09 -9.47 -1.31
CA TYR A 118 -3.73 -10.43 -0.25
C TYR A 118 -4.96 -11.08 0.39
N ARG A 119 -6.00 -10.30 0.68
CA ARG A 119 -7.26 -10.83 1.22
C ARG A 119 -7.95 -11.81 0.26
N TYR A 120 -7.87 -11.57 -1.04
CA TYR A 120 -8.46 -12.49 -2.04
C TYR A 120 -7.61 -13.75 -2.20
N ALA A 121 -6.28 -13.61 -2.17
CA ALA A 121 -5.39 -14.75 -2.14
C ALA A 121 -5.66 -15.65 -0.92
N ALA A 122 -5.95 -15.07 0.25
CA ALA A 122 -6.31 -15.82 1.45
C ALA A 122 -7.59 -16.65 1.29
N LEU A 123 -8.60 -16.15 0.54
CA LEU A 123 -9.83 -16.89 0.29
C LEU A 123 -9.61 -18.19 -0.50
N GLU A 124 -8.53 -18.27 -1.27
CA GLU A 124 -8.19 -19.44 -2.08
C GLU A 124 -7.41 -20.49 -1.31
N THR A 125 -6.90 -20.14 -0.13
CA THR A 125 -6.11 -21.05 0.72
C THR A 125 -6.94 -21.85 1.72
N VAL A 126 -8.26 -21.61 1.79
CA VAL A 126 -9.16 -22.20 2.77
C VAL A 126 -10.49 -22.62 2.15
N ASP A 127 -11.18 -23.56 2.81
CA ASP A 127 -12.52 -24.02 2.43
C ASP A 127 -13.58 -22.92 2.53
N ALA A 128 -14.71 -23.11 1.83
CA ALA A 128 -15.78 -22.13 1.74
C ALA A 128 -16.30 -21.64 3.10
N ALA A 129 -16.39 -22.54 4.09
CA ALA A 129 -16.84 -22.24 5.45
C ALA A 129 -15.91 -21.29 6.23
N HIS A 130 -14.62 -21.22 5.86
CA HIS A 130 -13.59 -20.44 6.57
C HIS A 130 -13.16 -19.17 5.83
N LYS A 131 -13.69 -18.91 4.63
CA LYS A 131 -13.27 -17.76 3.78
C LYS A 131 -13.37 -16.41 4.51
N GLY A 132 -14.50 -16.14 5.17
CA GLY A 132 -14.69 -14.88 5.91
C GLY A 132 -13.66 -14.70 7.03
N ARG A 133 -13.35 -15.77 7.76
CA ARG A 133 -12.32 -15.75 8.82
C ARG A 133 -10.92 -15.53 8.26
N ALA A 134 -10.59 -16.18 7.14
CA ALA A 134 -9.28 -16.02 6.50
C ALA A 134 -9.06 -14.58 6.02
N ALA A 135 -10.05 -13.98 5.35
CA ALA A 135 -9.99 -12.58 4.93
C ALA A 135 -9.86 -11.62 6.12
N ALA A 136 -10.66 -11.82 7.18
CA ALA A 136 -10.59 -11.00 8.38
C ALA A 136 -9.24 -11.11 9.10
N LEU A 137 -8.67 -12.31 9.17
CA LEU A 137 -7.35 -12.54 9.75
C LEU A 137 -6.26 -11.77 8.96
N VAL A 138 -6.25 -11.88 7.64
CA VAL A 138 -5.25 -11.17 6.82
C VAL A 138 -5.39 -9.66 6.97
N VAL A 139 -6.61 -9.12 6.91
CA VAL A 139 -6.86 -7.68 7.13
C VAL A 139 -6.42 -7.26 8.55
N GLY A 140 -6.62 -8.12 9.54
CA GLY A 140 -6.17 -7.91 10.93
C GLY A 140 -4.65 -7.72 11.08
N GLY A 141 -3.84 -8.13 10.10
CA GLY A 141 -2.41 -7.80 10.03
C GLY A 141 -2.14 -6.29 10.04
N GLY A 142 -3.10 -5.48 9.56
CA GLY A 142 -3.02 -4.02 9.63
C GLY A 142 -2.99 -3.46 11.06
N VAL A 143 -3.56 -4.17 12.03
CA VAL A 143 -3.51 -3.77 13.46
C VAL A 143 -2.07 -3.83 13.99
N LEU A 144 -1.31 -4.87 13.60
CA LEU A 144 0.11 -4.96 13.95
C LEU A 144 0.91 -3.82 13.32
N ALA A 145 0.59 -3.48 12.07
CA ALA A 145 1.23 -2.36 11.38
C ALA A 145 0.98 -1.03 12.09
N ALA A 146 -0.23 -0.79 12.59
CA ALA A 146 -0.55 0.45 13.31
C ALA A 146 0.28 0.64 14.58
N LEU A 147 0.70 -0.47 15.23
CA LEU A 147 1.56 -0.43 16.41
C LEU A 147 3.06 -0.29 16.06
N ILE A 148 3.49 -0.90 14.97
CA ILE A 148 4.91 -1.03 14.62
C ILE A 148 5.38 0.08 13.67
N ALA A 149 4.51 0.54 12.76
CA ALA A 149 4.90 1.51 11.73
C ALA A 149 5.36 2.87 12.28
N PRO A 150 4.74 3.45 13.33
CA PRO A 150 5.21 4.70 13.92
C PRO A 150 6.62 4.57 14.48
N GLU A 151 6.91 3.47 15.19
CA GLU A 151 8.25 3.21 15.76
C GLU A 151 9.31 3.05 14.66
N ILE A 152 8.98 2.33 13.58
CA ILE A 152 9.87 2.22 12.44
C ILE A 152 10.09 3.58 11.78
N ALA A 153 9.04 4.37 11.60
CA ALA A 153 9.14 5.70 11.00
C ALA A 153 10.00 6.63 11.87
N ALA A 154 9.77 6.66 13.18
CA ALA A 154 10.52 7.49 14.12
C ALA A 154 11.99 7.07 14.19
N SER A 155 12.27 5.79 14.41
CA SER A 155 13.66 5.28 14.55
C SER A 155 14.48 5.38 13.26
N SER A 156 13.84 5.29 12.09
CA SER A 156 14.52 5.34 10.79
C SER A 156 14.61 6.74 10.19
N ARG A 157 13.87 7.72 10.72
CA ARG A 157 13.83 9.10 10.23
C ARG A 157 15.22 9.73 10.11
N ASP A 158 16.02 9.60 11.14
CA ASP A 158 17.33 10.27 11.30
C ASP A 158 18.52 9.31 11.09
N MET A 159 18.27 8.11 10.51
CA MET A 159 19.33 7.14 10.18
C MET A 159 20.27 7.63 9.07
N LEU A 160 19.82 8.56 8.25
CA LEU A 160 20.61 9.17 7.18
C LEU A 160 20.81 10.67 7.47
N PRO A 161 21.89 11.30 6.91
CA PRO A 161 22.17 12.72 7.12
C PRO A 161 21.03 13.65 6.70
N VAL A 162 20.16 13.19 5.78
CA VAL A 162 18.98 13.94 5.35
C VAL A 162 17.74 13.35 6.02
N PRO A 163 16.97 14.17 6.78
CA PRO A 163 15.77 13.72 7.47
C PRO A 163 14.78 13.05 6.53
N PHE A 164 14.09 12.02 7.01
CA PHE A 164 13.10 11.19 6.30
C PHE A 164 13.67 10.25 5.22
N ALA A 165 14.87 10.47 4.67
CA ALA A 165 15.44 9.56 3.66
C ALA A 165 15.59 8.13 4.21
N GLY A 166 15.99 7.99 5.48
CA GLY A 166 16.11 6.69 6.17
C GLY A 166 14.78 5.96 6.29
N ALA A 167 13.69 6.67 6.55
CA ALA A 167 12.35 6.07 6.66
C ALA A 167 11.90 5.40 5.34
N TYR A 168 12.28 5.96 4.19
CA TYR A 168 11.99 5.34 2.90
C TYR A 168 12.90 4.18 2.55
N VAL A 169 14.13 4.16 3.09
CA VAL A 169 14.98 2.95 3.05
C VAL A 169 14.34 1.84 3.90
N ALA A 170 13.84 2.16 5.09
CA ALA A 170 13.12 1.21 5.91
C ALA A 170 11.85 0.68 5.21
N LEU A 171 11.07 1.55 4.54
CA LEU A 171 9.95 1.16 3.70
C LEU A 171 10.39 0.19 2.61
N ALA A 172 11.49 0.48 1.90
CA ALA A 172 12.02 -0.41 0.87
C ALA A 172 12.45 -1.77 1.45
N ALA A 173 13.05 -1.79 2.63
CA ALA A 173 13.43 -3.02 3.32
C ALA A 173 12.20 -3.86 3.71
N LEU A 174 11.15 -3.23 4.26
CA LEU A 174 9.88 -3.90 4.58
C LEU A 174 9.22 -4.48 3.31
N ALA A 175 9.21 -3.71 2.21
CA ALA A 175 8.69 -4.17 0.93
C ALA A 175 9.52 -5.32 0.35
N ALA A 176 10.86 -5.33 0.54
CA ALA A 176 11.74 -6.42 0.13
C ALA A 176 11.44 -7.70 0.91
N VAL A 177 11.24 -7.61 2.22
CA VAL A 177 10.78 -8.75 3.02
C VAL A 177 9.43 -9.24 2.52
N GLY A 178 8.49 -8.33 2.20
CA GLY A 178 7.21 -8.67 1.58
C GLY A 178 7.38 -9.41 0.25
N ALA A 179 8.30 -8.97 -0.61
CA ALA A 179 8.62 -9.64 -1.87
C ALA A 179 9.16 -11.07 -1.65
N LEU A 180 10.07 -11.24 -0.70
CA LEU A 180 10.60 -12.57 -0.33
C LEU A 180 9.50 -13.50 0.19
N LEU A 181 8.57 -12.99 1.01
CA LEU A 181 7.43 -13.78 1.48
C LEU A 181 6.53 -14.21 0.30
N MET A 182 6.36 -13.37 -0.72
CA MET A 182 5.58 -13.73 -1.91
C MET A 182 6.27 -14.83 -2.74
N LEU A 183 7.60 -14.90 -2.76
CA LEU A 183 8.32 -16.01 -3.38
C LEU A 183 8.10 -17.36 -2.67
N MET A 184 7.82 -17.31 -1.36
CA MET A 184 7.51 -18.51 -0.58
C MET A 184 6.04 -18.95 -0.70
N LEU A 185 5.19 -18.12 -1.29
CA LEU A 185 3.78 -18.45 -1.48
C LEU A 185 3.67 -19.56 -2.53
N PRO A 186 2.96 -20.67 -2.25
CA PRO A 186 2.72 -21.71 -3.26
C PRO A 186 2.01 -21.12 -4.48
N ASP A 187 2.39 -21.55 -5.66
CA ASP A 187 1.67 -21.21 -6.88
C ASP A 187 0.28 -21.82 -6.81
N GLY A 188 -0.70 -21.00 -6.47
CA GLY A 188 -2.10 -21.41 -6.33
C GLY A 188 -2.77 -21.60 -7.67
N GLY A 189 -2.67 -22.82 -8.22
CA GLY A 189 -3.55 -23.31 -9.27
C GLY A 189 -3.50 -22.61 -10.63
N ILE A 190 -4.07 -23.29 -11.60
CA ILE A 190 -4.17 -22.90 -13.00
C ILE A 190 -4.81 -21.51 -13.13
N PRO A 191 -4.22 -20.59 -13.92
CA PRO A 191 -4.84 -19.30 -14.22
C PRO A 191 -6.27 -19.52 -14.74
N VAL A 192 -7.23 -18.94 -14.06
CA VAL A 192 -8.62 -18.93 -14.55
C VAL A 192 -8.59 -18.17 -15.88
N LYS A 193 -8.96 -18.87 -16.99
CA LYS A 193 -9.01 -18.25 -18.32
C LYS A 193 -9.81 -16.95 -18.21
N PRO A 194 -9.28 -15.84 -18.70
CA PRO A 194 -9.95 -14.55 -18.62
C PRO A 194 -11.25 -14.66 -19.42
N HIS A 195 -12.38 -14.59 -18.74
CA HIS A 195 -13.63 -14.31 -19.42
C HIS A 195 -13.53 -12.90 -19.99
N THR A 196 -13.57 -12.79 -21.30
CA THR A 196 -13.54 -11.52 -22.05
C THR A 196 -14.74 -10.67 -21.63
N SER A 197 -14.53 -9.73 -20.72
CA SER A 197 -15.61 -9.12 -19.94
C SER A 197 -15.90 -7.66 -20.30
N ARG A 198 -15.64 -7.23 -21.57
CA ARG A 198 -15.98 -5.86 -21.98
C ARG A 198 -17.48 -5.48 -21.82
N GLY A 199 -18.39 -6.47 -21.89
CA GLY A 199 -19.85 -6.27 -21.66
C GLY A 199 -20.23 -6.31 -20.19
N ILE A 200 -19.61 -7.19 -19.41
CA ILE A 200 -19.97 -7.44 -18.01
C ILE A 200 -19.74 -6.20 -17.12
N MET A 201 -18.68 -5.46 -17.31
CA MET A 201 -18.41 -4.24 -16.54
C MET A 201 -19.52 -3.20 -16.71
N ARG A 202 -19.99 -2.99 -17.94
CA ARG A 202 -21.08 -2.04 -18.22
C ARG A 202 -22.39 -2.48 -17.58
N ASP A 203 -22.69 -3.78 -17.60
CA ASP A 203 -23.91 -4.33 -17.00
C ASP A 203 -23.87 -4.31 -15.48
N LEU A 204 -22.69 -4.56 -14.88
CA LEU A 204 -22.49 -4.42 -13.44
C LEU A 204 -22.67 -2.96 -12.99
N LEU A 205 -22.11 -1.99 -13.68
CA LEU A 205 -22.26 -0.57 -13.36
C LEU A 205 -23.69 -0.03 -13.55
N ARG A 206 -24.55 -0.75 -14.29
CA ARG A 206 -25.98 -0.41 -14.39
C ARG A 206 -26.78 -0.80 -13.15
N ARG A 207 -26.28 -1.74 -12.33
CA ARG A 207 -26.98 -2.20 -11.12
C ARG A 207 -26.88 -1.14 -10.02
N PRO A 208 -28.04 -0.63 -9.48
CA PRO A 208 -28.03 0.45 -8.49
C PRO A 208 -27.32 0.04 -7.20
N ALA A 209 -27.41 -1.22 -6.78
CA ALA A 209 -26.73 -1.74 -5.61
C ALA A 209 -25.19 -1.64 -5.75
N ILE A 210 -24.64 -1.93 -6.95
CA ILE A 210 -23.20 -1.84 -7.20
C ILE A 210 -22.75 -0.39 -7.22
N ARG A 211 -23.51 0.49 -7.85
CA ARG A 211 -23.23 1.94 -7.83
C ARG A 211 -23.25 2.50 -6.41
N GLY A 212 -24.24 2.13 -5.60
CA GLY A 212 -24.32 2.49 -4.19
C GLY A 212 -23.12 2.00 -3.40
N ALA A 213 -22.72 0.73 -3.56
CA ALA A 213 -21.54 0.17 -2.91
C ALA A 213 -20.24 0.89 -3.30
N ILE A 214 -20.08 1.23 -4.59
CA ILE A 214 -18.94 2.01 -5.09
C ILE A 214 -18.91 3.40 -4.45
N ALA A 215 -20.06 4.11 -4.43
CA ALA A 215 -20.15 5.44 -3.85
C ALA A 215 -19.81 5.45 -2.36
N VAL A 216 -20.39 4.53 -1.57
CA VAL A 216 -20.10 4.42 -0.13
C VAL A 216 -18.63 4.08 0.12
N SER A 217 -18.07 3.11 -0.62
CA SER A 217 -16.66 2.73 -0.47
C SER A 217 -15.72 3.87 -0.85
N ALA A 218 -16.01 4.58 -1.96
CA ALA A 218 -15.21 5.71 -2.41
C ALA A 218 -15.25 6.87 -1.40
N SER A 219 -16.42 7.21 -0.88
CA SER A 219 -16.59 8.26 0.13
C SER A 219 -15.87 7.90 1.43
N GLY A 220 -16.05 6.68 1.94
CA GLY A 220 -15.41 6.22 3.17
C GLY A 220 -13.88 6.21 3.06
N HIS A 221 -13.34 5.69 1.95
CA HIS A 221 -11.89 5.69 1.72
C HIS A 221 -11.34 7.10 1.51
N GLY A 222 -12.08 7.97 0.79
CA GLY A 222 -11.70 9.36 0.58
C GLY A 222 -11.63 10.15 1.89
N ILE A 223 -12.60 9.99 2.79
CA ILE A 223 -12.59 10.61 4.12
C ILE A 223 -11.41 10.08 4.95
N MET A 224 -11.17 8.76 4.93
CA MET A 224 -10.04 8.16 5.64
C MET A 224 -8.70 8.76 5.19
N VAL A 225 -8.46 8.83 3.89
CA VAL A 225 -7.22 9.39 3.34
C VAL A 225 -7.11 10.88 3.67
N LEU A 226 -8.20 11.64 3.58
CA LEU A 226 -8.22 13.06 3.92
C LEU A 226 -7.83 13.28 5.38
N VAL A 227 -8.39 12.53 6.31
CA VAL A 227 -8.05 12.64 7.74
C VAL A 227 -6.58 12.25 7.97
N MET A 228 -6.12 11.13 7.41
CA MET A 228 -4.72 10.70 7.56
C MET A 228 -3.70 11.70 7.02
N THR A 229 -4.05 12.46 5.98
CA THR A 229 -3.14 13.46 5.39
C THR A 229 -3.26 14.83 6.02
N ALA A 230 -4.47 15.24 6.42
CA ALA A 230 -4.71 16.54 7.02
C ALA A 230 -4.21 16.61 8.47
N THR A 231 -4.30 15.52 9.23
CA THR A 231 -3.93 15.51 10.65
C THR A 231 -2.46 15.88 10.88
N PRO A 232 -1.45 15.26 10.25
CA PRO A 232 -0.06 15.64 10.44
C PRO A 232 0.23 17.10 10.01
N LEU A 233 -0.42 17.56 8.95
CA LEU A 233 -0.28 18.92 8.46
C LEU A 233 -0.87 19.92 9.45
N ALA A 234 -2.06 19.65 9.98
CA ALA A 234 -2.72 20.49 10.98
C ALA A 234 -1.89 20.56 12.27
N MET A 235 -1.35 19.44 12.76
CA MET A 235 -0.50 19.41 13.95
C MET A 235 0.76 20.24 13.77
N LYS A 236 1.40 20.15 12.61
CA LYS A 236 2.57 20.99 12.26
C LYS A 236 2.20 22.49 12.27
N TYR A 237 1.03 22.84 11.74
CA TYR A 237 0.54 24.23 11.77
C TYR A 237 0.25 24.74 13.19
N CYS A 238 -0.21 23.85 14.08
CA CYS A 238 -0.44 24.16 15.50
C CYS A 238 0.85 24.17 16.34
N GLY A 239 2.02 23.95 15.75
CA GLY A 239 3.31 23.98 16.44
C GLY A 239 3.68 22.70 17.20
N PHE A 240 2.98 21.61 16.96
CA PHE A 240 3.36 20.29 17.50
C PHE A 240 4.51 19.70 16.71
N ASP A 241 5.42 19.02 17.42
CA ASP A 241 6.54 18.34 16.77
C ASP A 241 6.08 17.13 15.94
N VAL A 242 6.82 16.82 14.88
CA VAL A 242 6.47 15.73 13.94
C VAL A 242 6.40 14.38 14.65
N ASP A 243 7.21 14.18 15.71
CA ASP A 243 7.21 12.95 16.49
C ASP A 243 5.89 12.72 17.24
N VAL A 244 5.22 13.78 17.67
CA VAL A 244 3.89 13.70 18.28
C VAL A 244 2.81 13.42 17.23
N SER A 245 2.97 13.97 16.02
CA SER A 245 2.00 13.79 14.94
C SER A 245 2.03 12.38 14.30
N ALA A 246 3.12 11.63 14.47
CA ALA A 246 3.21 10.26 13.99
C ALA A 246 2.47 9.24 14.91
N ASN A 247 2.21 9.62 16.15
CA ASN A 247 1.54 8.77 17.16
C ASN A 247 0.03 9.02 17.29
N VAL A 248 -0.54 9.90 16.47
CA VAL A 248 -1.98 10.22 16.41
C VAL A 248 -2.58 9.63 15.13
#